data_7daf2e217b25d5cd2a6d8414f1860edf
#
_entry.id   7daf2e217b25d5cd2a6d8414f1860edf
#
_cell.length_a   1.000
_cell.length_b   1.000
_cell.length_c   1.000
_cell.angle_alpha   90.00
_cell.angle_beta   90.00
_cell.angle_gamma   90.00
#
_symmetry.space_group_name_H-M   'P 1'
#
loop_
_entity.id
_entity.type
_entity.pdbx_description
1 polymer ?
#
loop_
_entity_poly.entity_id
_entity_poly.type
_entity_poly.pdbx_seq_one_letter_code
_entity_poly.pdbx_strand_id
1 'polypeptide(L)' 'MAPMDHYLTWVNAAWSEAARLRHRQIEPEHLLLGLIAQGGRAAAILGAHGVTLARARTAVDALAEAPPRTVPE' A
#
# COMPACT_ATOMS: atom_id res chain seq x y z
N MET A 1 -24.72 6.09 4.85
CA MET A 1 -23.61 5.22 4.45
C MET A 1 -22.89 4.72 5.68
N ALA A 2 -22.68 3.42 5.76
CA ALA A 2 -22.01 2.84 6.91
C ALA A 2 -20.51 3.16 6.90
N PRO A 3 -19.89 3.42 8.07
CA PRO A 3 -18.44 3.65 8.12
C PRO A 3 -17.62 2.51 7.56
N MET A 4 -18.15 1.29 7.59
CA MET A 4 -17.45 0.11 7.06
C MET A 4 -17.24 0.15 5.57
N ASP A 5 -18.02 0.94 4.82
CA ASP A 5 -17.86 1.04 3.38
C ASP A 5 -16.50 1.63 3.02
N HIS A 6 -16.03 2.63 3.76
CA HIS A 6 -14.71 3.22 3.55
C HIS A 6 -13.61 2.21 3.87
N TYR A 7 -13.79 1.47 4.94
CA TYR A 7 -12.83 0.45 5.32
C TYR A 7 -12.71 -0.63 4.25
N LEU A 8 -13.85 -1.12 3.74
CA LEU A 8 -13.86 -2.14 2.70
C LEU A 8 -13.20 -1.64 1.41
N THR A 9 -13.41 -0.39 1.06
CA THR A 9 -12.77 0.20 -0.12
C THR A 9 -11.25 0.19 0.03
N TRP A 10 -10.78 0.58 1.20
CA TRP A 10 -9.34 0.59 1.48
C TRP A 10 -8.75 -0.82 1.44
N VAL A 11 -9.42 -1.78 2.07
CA VAL A 11 -8.95 -3.17 2.08
C VAL A 11 -8.93 -3.74 0.66
N ASN A 12 -9.95 -3.45 -0.15
CA ASN A 12 -9.97 -3.89 -1.53
C ASN A 12 -8.83 -3.28 -2.33
N ALA A 13 -8.51 -2.01 -2.10
CA ALA A 13 -7.39 -1.36 -2.75
C ALA A 13 -6.07 -2.02 -2.34
N ALA A 14 -5.93 -2.39 -1.08
CA ALA A 14 -4.75 -3.11 -0.60
C ALA A 14 -4.60 -4.48 -1.27
N TRP A 15 -5.70 -5.22 -1.41
CA TRP A 15 -5.70 -6.50 -2.12
C TRP A 15 -5.28 -6.33 -3.57
N SER A 16 -5.76 -5.27 -4.22
CA SER A 16 -5.38 -4.99 -5.60
C SER A 16 -3.88 -4.75 -5.73
N GLU A 17 -3.28 -4.03 -4.77
CA GLU A 17 -1.84 -3.80 -4.78
C GLU A 17 -1.06 -5.09 -4.53
N ALA A 18 -1.54 -5.93 -3.62
CA ALA A 18 -0.91 -7.22 -3.38
C ALA A 18 -0.96 -8.11 -4.63
N ALA A 19 -2.10 -8.12 -5.31
CA ALA A 19 -2.28 -8.90 -6.54
C ALA A 19 -1.37 -8.39 -7.65
N ARG A 20 -1.20 -7.07 -7.76
CA ARG A 20 -0.29 -6.47 -8.74
C ARG A 20 1.14 -6.97 -8.55
N LEU A 21 1.53 -7.17 -7.30
CA LEU A 21 2.87 -7.66 -6.94
C LEU A 21 2.95 -9.19 -6.90
N ARG A 22 1.83 -9.87 -7.15
CA ARG A 22 1.73 -11.33 -7.06
C ARG A 22 2.02 -11.85 -5.66
N HIS A 23 1.71 -11.06 -4.65
CA HIS A 23 1.83 -11.47 -3.27
C HIS A 23 0.56 -12.17 -2.81
N ARG A 24 0.71 -13.19 -1.99
CA ARG A 24 -0.42 -13.98 -1.50
C ARG A 24 -1.05 -13.44 -0.24
N GLN A 25 -0.33 -12.56 0.44
CA GLN A 25 -0.76 -12.00 1.72
C GLN A 25 -0.70 -10.49 1.66
N ILE A 26 -1.59 -9.86 2.43
CA ILE A 26 -1.53 -8.42 2.62
C ILE A 26 -0.51 -8.13 3.70
N GLU A 27 0.53 -7.41 3.34
CA GLU A 27 1.54 -6.90 4.25
C GLU A 27 1.30 -5.41 4.51
N PRO A 28 1.93 -4.81 5.53
CA PRO A 28 1.75 -3.39 5.79
C PRO A 28 2.01 -2.48 4.59
N GLU A 29 2.95 -2.82 3.72
CA GLU A 29 3.22 -2.03 2.52
C GLU A 29 2.03 -2.03 1.56
N HIS A 30 1.28 -3.12 1.49
CA HIS A 30 0.08 -3.18 0.65
C HIS A 30 -1.01 -2.27 1.20
N LEU A 31 -1.13 -2.21 2.53
CA LEU A 31 -2.09 -1.32 3.18
C LEU A 31 -1.74 0.14 2.90
N LEU A 32 -0.46 0.48 2.92
CA LEU A 32 -0.01 1.83 2.58
C LEU A 32 -0.36 2.16 1.13
N LEU A 33 -0.04 1.27 0.20
CA LEU A 33 -0.36 1.48 -1.21
C LEU A 33 -1.86 1.60 -1.43
N GLY A 34 -2.64 0.75 -0.77
CA GLY A 34 -4.09 0.80 -0.86
C GLY A 34 -4.65 2.11 -0.33
N LEU A 35 -4.09 2.61 0.75
CA LEU A 35 -4.51 3.89 1.34
C LEU A 35 -4.26 5.04 0.35
N ILE A 36 -3.10 5.07 -0.28
CA ILE A 36 -2.77 6.11 -1.26
C ILE A 36 -3.62 5.95 -2.51
N ALA A 37 -3.80 4.72 -3.00
CA ALA A 37 -4.56 4.44 -4.21
C ALA A 37 -6.03 4.82 -4.06
N GLN A 38 -6.59 4.62 -2.88
CA GLN A 38 -7.96 5.00 -2.58
C GLN A 38 -8.18 6.52 -2.69
N GLY A 39 -7.14 7.31 -2.40
CA GLY A 39 -7.25 8.75 -2.33
C GLY A 39 -7.79 9.20 -0.98
N GLY A 40 -8.36 10.38 -0.94
CA GLY A 40 -8.91 10.93 0.28
C GLY A 40 -7.88 11.72 1.08
N ARG A 41 -8.22 11.98 2.35
CA ARG A 41 -7.45 12.90 3.17
C ARG A 41 -6.03 12.41 3.45
N ALA A 42 -5.88 11.13 3.76
CA ALA A 42 -4.56 10.57 4.05
C ALA A 42 -3.65 10.64 2.81
N ALA A 43 -4.18 10.30 1.64
CA ALA A 43 -3.42 10.39 0.41
C ALA A 43 -3.03 11.84 0.10
N ALA A 44 -3.93 12.79 0.36
CA ALA A 44 -3.64 14.21 0.16
C ALA A 44 -2.51 14.69 1.07
N ILE A 45 -2.52 14.28 2.33
CA ILE A 45 -1.46 14.63 3.28
C ILE A 45 -0.12 14.04 2.82
N LEU A 46 -0.11 12.77 2.45
CA LEU A 46 1.11 12.13 1.98
C LEU A 46 1.62 12.76 0.70
N GLY A 47 0.71 13.08 -0.23
CA GLY A 47 1.06 13.74 -1.48
C GLY A 47 1.69 15.10 -1.27
N ALA A 48 1.22 15.85 -0.28
CA ALA A 48 1.79 17.15 0.08
C ALA A 48 3.23 17.03 0.54
N HIS A 49 3.62 15.87 1.04
CA HIS A 49 5.00 15.59 1.45
C HIS A 49 5.78 14.79 0.40
N GLY A 50 5.27 14.73 -0.82
CA GLY A 50 5.96 14.05 -1.92
C GLY A 50 5.75 12.54 -1.97
N VAL A 51 4.89 11.99 -1.13
CA VAL A 51 4.59 10.55 -1.14
C VAL A 51 3.40 10.31 -2.05
N THR A 52 3.69 9.96 -3.30
CA THR A 52 2.67 9.66 -4.30
C THR A 52 2.56 8.16 -4.49
N LEU A 53 1.46 7.72 -5.11
CA LEU A 53 1.29 6.29 -5.40
C LEU A 53 2.42 5.76 -6.28
N ALA A 54 2.82 6.52 -7.29
CA ALA A 54 3.91 6.09 -8.18
C ALA A 54 5.22 5.89 -7.43
N ARG A 55 5.57 6.83 -6.56
CA ARG A 55 6.79 6.73 -5.76
C ARG A 55 6.71 5.60 -4.75
N ALA A 56 5.56 5.46 -4.11
CA ALA A 56 5.35 4.39 -3.13
C ALA A 56 5.43 3.01 -3.81
N ARG A 57 4.83 2.86 -4.98
CA ARG A 57 4.93 1.60 -5.75
C ARG A 57 6.37 1.28 -6.11
N THR A 58 7.12 2.27 -6.57
CA THR A 58 8.52 2.07 -6.91
C THR A 58 9.32 1.59 -5.70
N ALA A 59 9.10 2.20 -4.54
CA ALA A 59 9.79 1.81 -3.31
C ALA A 59 9.41 0.40 -2.88
N VAL A 60 8.12 0.06 -2.94
CA VAL A 60 7.66 -1.29 -2.56
C VAL A 60 8.20 -2.33 -3.53
N ASP A 61 8.20 -2.04 -4.83
CA ASP A 61 8.75 -2.95 -5.84
C ASP A 61 10.23 -3.23 -5.57
N ALA A 62 10.99 -2.21 -5.21
CA ALA A 62 12.40 -2.36 -4.88
C ALA A 62 12.59 -3.25 -3.65
N LEU A 63 11.73 -3.10 -2.62
CA LEU A 63 11.79 -3.96 -1.45
C LEU A 63 11.41 -5.40 -1.77
N ALA A 64 10.42 -5.59 -2.64
CA ALA A 64 9.97 -6.92 -3.03
C ALA A 64 11.04 -7.68 -3.80
N GLU A 65 11.89 -6.96 -4.55
CA GLU A 65 12.98 -7.56 -5.31
C GLU A 65 14.24 -7.77 -4.48
N ALA A 66 14.33 -7.13 -3.32
CA ALA A 66 15.49 -7.25 -2.46
C ALA A 66 15.54 -8.64 -1.83
N PRO A 67 16.74 -9.17 -1.56
CA PRO A 67 16.85 -10.42 -0.83
C PRO A 67 16.16 -10.31 0.52
N PRO A 68 15.56 -11.41 1.03
CA PRO A 68 14.94 -11.36 2.35
C PRO A 68 15.94 -10.90 3.39
N ARG A 69 15.48 -10.01 4.26
CA ARG A 69 16.33 -9.60 5.37
C ARG A 69 16.52 -10.76 6.32
N THR A 70 17.76 -11.06 6.61
CA THR A 70 18.07 -11.99 7.69
C THR A 70 17.93 -11.22 8.98
N VAL A 71 16.98 -11.61 9.80
CA VAL A 71 16.82 -11.00 11.11
C VAL A 71 17.82 -11.65 12.06
N PRO A 72 18.75 -10.89 12.62
CA PRO A 72 19.69 -11.48 13.59
C PRO A 72 18.90 -11.97 14.80
N GLU A 73 19.16 -13.16 15.18
CA GLU A 73 18.53 -13.74 16.36
C GLU A 73 19.27 -13.36 17.63
#